data_656b328a07dd0ccf4d1c4259c8671f43
#
_entry.id   656b328a07dd0ccf4d1c4259c8671f43
#
_cell.length_a   1.000
_cell.length_b   1.000
_cell.length_c   1.000
_cell.angle_alpha   90.00
_cell.angle_beta   90.00
_cell.angle_gamma   90.00
#
_symmetry.space_group_name_H-M   'P 1'
#
loop_
_entity.id
_entity.type
_entity.pdbx_description
1 polymer ?
#
loop_
_entity_poly.entity_id
_entity_poly.type
_entity_poly.pdbx_seq_one_letter_code
_entity_poly.pdbx_strand_id
1 'polypeptide(L)'
;MRLDGGLSPVVDDDLARAAAESARVCVRPLVRSVHDRVTGTTHIVPIPCGSTREAVCPSCADKARRLRMHQCREGWHREDEPPMPAPADEPTTDDADDEDTADDLDGPAGDDERQIRSTRRIQDVPALPKQEMSQGTIGRTFTDPKTGRVFRPSMFLTLTLPSYGKVRDGGLPRNPGTYDYRRAALDALVFSKLVDRFWQNLRRCAGYKVQYFATVEAQKRLAPHLHAAVRGSIPRKTVKAVAAATYYAAWWPPIDTVRYSTRVPVWDTETAGGAYVDPDTGEVLPTWKEATARLERPLHVARLGTQVDVKGLLAGTKDSERTVRYLCKYLTKSIAATYNPDTDHDDDEPTPHAAAYARHVDRLHAEVRWLPCGPSCANWLRYGVQPKDPGPGLVPGQCPSPAHDRENLGLGGRRVLASRQWTGKTLTEHKADRSAVVRAALTAAGFEPEDADRLAADQETDDGHARFIWRAPEAGTFTYPAVIAASLRQAITWRAQYAQAKQALGHPPGPVDSQSATPTPAAA
;
A
#
# COMPACT_ATOMS: atom_id res chain seq x y z
N MET A 1 -9.47 -20.43 53.18
CA MET A 1 -10.76 -19.82 52.82
C MET A 1 -10.97 -20.07 51.34
N ARG A 2 -11.84 -21.01 51.00
CA ARG A 2 -12.11 -21.39 49.60
C ARG A 2 -12.99 -20.31 49.02
N LEU A 3 -12.54 -19.64 47.96
CA LEU A 3 -13.37 -18.74 47.16
C LEU A 3 -14.16 -19.61 46.21
N ASP A 4 -15.48 -19.56 46.36
CA ASP A 4 -16.45 -20.28 45.56
C ASP A 4 -16.29 -20.02 44.08
N GLY A 5 -16.33 -21.10 43.30
CA GLY A 5 -16.32 -21.11 41.85
C GLY A 5 -17.58 -20.52 41.27
N GLY A 6 -17.59 -19.23 41.08
CA GLY A 6 -18.48 -18.61 40.12
C GLY A 6 -18.02 -19.03 38.72
N LEU A 7 -18.84 -19.81 38.03
CA LEU A 7 -18.72 -20.09 36.60
C LEU A 7 -18.71 -18.72 35.86
N SER A 8 -17.52 -18.22 35.56
CA SER A 8 -17.42 -17.15 34.56
C SER A 8 -18.05 -17.69 33.26
N PRO A 9 -19.01 -16.99 32.69
CA PRO A 9 -19.56 -17.42 31.42
C PRO A 9 -18.39 -17.64 30.46
N VAL A 10 -18.33 -18.84 29.87
CA VAL A 10 -17.35 -19.15 28.82
C VAL A 10 -17.64 -18.24 27.67
N VAL A 11 -16.94 -17.12 27.59
CA VAL A 11 -17.01 -16.22 26.45
C VAL A 11 -16.37 -16.96 25.29
N ASP A 12 -17.14 -17.30 24.28
CA ASP A 12 -16.62 -17.94 23.08
C ASP A 12 -15.84 -16.92 22.20
N ASP A 13 -15.12 -17.45 21.24
CA ASP A 13 -14.26 -16.63 20.37
C ASP A 13 -15.08 -15.68 19.49
N ASP A 14 -16.30 -16.05 19.10
CA ASP A 14 -17.17 -15.22 18.25
C ASP A 14 -17.72 -14.03 19.02
N LEU A 15 -18.16 -14.24 20.26
CA LEU A 15 -18.58 -13.15 21.13
C LEU A 15 -17.42 -12.19 21.45
N ALA A 16 -16.23 -12.74 21.71
CA ALA A 16 -15.03 -11.94 21.93
C ALA A 16 -14.69 -11.10 20.71
N ARG A 17 -14.79 -11.67 19.50
CA ARG A 17 -14.58 -10.98 18.23
C ARG A 17 -15.59 -9.87 18.04
N ALA A 18 -16.89 -10.14 18.20
CA ALA A 18 -17.95 -9.15 18.08
C ALA A 18 -17.75 -7.98 19.06
N ALA A 19 -17.35 -8.28 20.31
CA ALA A 19 -17.03 -7.24 21.29
C ALA A 19 -15.83 -6.37 20.87
N ALA A 20 -14.78 -6.99 20.31
CA ALA A 20 -13.62 -6.27 19.79
C ALA A 20 -13.97 -5.35 18.60
N GLU A 21 -14.81 -5.81 17.69
CA GLU A 21 -15.30 -5.03 16.54
C GLU A 21 -16.14 -3.84 17.00
N SER A 22 -17.13 -4.08 17.87
CA SER A 22 -17.98 -3.04 18.45
C SER A 22 -17.16 -1.97 19.17
N ALA A 23 -16.17 -2.37 19.96
CA ALA A 23 -15.28 -1.47 20.66
C ALA A 23 -14.15 -0.89 19.80
N ARG A 24 -14.07 -1.22 18.51
CA ARG A 24 -13.00 -0.80 17.60
C ARG A 24 -11.59 -1.15 18.14
N VAL A 25 -11.44 -2.35 18.67
CA VAL A 25 -10.18 -2.92 19.13
C VAL A 25 -9.70 -3.97 18.12
N CYS A 26 -8.42 -4.31 18.12
CA CYS A 26 -7.87 -5.31 17.21
C CYS A 26 -8.52 -6.68 17.43
N VAL A 27 -9.09 -7.26 16.37
CA VAL A 27 -9.74 -8.59 16.39
C VAL A 27 -8.74 -9.75 16.26
N ARG A 28 -7.48 -9.47 15.92
CA ARG A 28 -6.43 -10.47 15.73
C ARG A 28 -5.10 -10.00 16.36
N PRO A 29 -5.08 -9.68 17.67
CA PRO A 29 -3.85 -9.20 18.29
C PRO A 29 -2.75 -10.25 18.22
N LEU A 30 -1.53 -9.80 17.95
CA LEU A 30 -0.33 -10.60 18.13
C LEU A 30 -0.03 -10.63 19.63
N VAL A 31 0.13 -11.82 20.18
CA VAL A 31 0.40 -11.98 21.61
C VAL A 31 1.89 -12.10 21.84
N ARG A 32 2.41 -11.38 22.83
CA ARG A 32 3.79 -11.48 23.27
C ARG A 32 3.84 -11.67 24.79
N SER A 33 4.81 -12.44 25.24
CA SER A 33 5.21 -12.54 26.64
C SER A 33 6.35 -11.55 26.87
N VAL A 34 6.18 -10.64 27.81
CA VAL A 34 7.15 -9.59 28.12
C VAL A 34 7.63 -9.77 29.55
N HIS A 35 8.90 -10.07 29.71
CA HIS A 35 9.55 -10.20 31.01
C HIS A 35 10.28 -8.90 31.34
N ASP A 36 9.91 -8.27 32.46
CA ASP A 36 10.60 -7.09 33.00
C ASP A 36 11.75 -7.56 33.92
N ARG A 37 12.98 -7.27 33.53
CA ARG A 37 14.19 -7.63 34.30
C ARG A 37 14.28 -6.92 35.64
N VAL A 38 13.69 -5.73 35.76
CA VAL A 38 13.74 -4.94 37.01
C VAL A 38 12.78 -5.49 38.05
N THR A 39 11.57 -5.82 37.65
CA THR A 39 10.53 -6.31 38.56
C THR A 39 10.47 -7.83 38.65
N GLY A 40 11.12 -8.55 37.72
CA GLY A 40 11.04 -10.03 37.64
C GLY A 40 9.68 -10.55 37.16
N THR A 41 8.75 -9.66 36.79
CA THR A 41 7.39 -10.06 36.39
C THR A 41 7.29 -10.33 34.91
N THR A 42 6.37 -11.23 34.55
CA THR A 42 6.07 -11.53 33.13
C THR A 42 4.61 -11.21 32.83
N HIS A 43 4.39 -10.47 31.79
CA HIS A 43 3.06 -10.03 31.34
C HIS A 43 2.75 -10.53 29.93
N ILE A 44 1.50 -10.87 29.70
CA ILE A 44 0.99 -11.13 28.35
C ILE A 44 0.49 -9.82 27.75
N VAL A 45 1.10 -9.40 26.65
CA VAL A 45 0.83 -8.12 26.00
C VAL A 45 0.21 -8.35 24.61
N PRO A 46 -1.02 -7.90 24.40
CA PRO A 46 -1.65 -7.92 23.08
C PRO A 46 -1.16 -6.76 22.23
N ILE A 47 -0.51 -7.05 21.11
CA ILE A 47 -0.06 -6.08 20.13
C ILE A 47 -1.07 -6.03 18.97
N PRO A 48 -1.55 -4.86 18.52
CA PRO A 48 -2.41 -4.77 17.34
C PRO A 48 -1.74 -5.41 16.12
N CYS A 49 -2.51 -6.18 15.33
CA CYS A 49 -1.96 -6.92 14.18
C CYS A 49 -1.43 -6.02 13.05
N GLY A 50 -1.74 -4.72 13.07
CA GLY A 50 -1.26 -3.77 12.07
C GLY A 50 -1.85 -3.93 10.67
N SER A 51 -2.82 -4.84 10.47
CA SER A 51 -3.41 -5.07 9.16
C SER A 51 -3.97 -3.78 8.54
N THR A 52 -3.67 -3.56 7.28
CA THR A 52 -4.25 -2.48 6.48
C THR A 52 -5.55 -2.91 5.78
N ARG A 53 -5.92 -4.19 5.85
CA ARG A 53 -7.11 -4.75 5.21
C ARG A 53 -8.28 -4.83 6.18
N GLU A 54 -9.39 -4.24 5.79
CA GLU A 54 -10.63 -4.22 6.58
C GLU A 54 -11.19 -5.63 6.82
N ALA A 55 -11.17 -6.48 5.80
CA ALA A 55 -11.60 -7.88 5.90
C ALA A 55 -10.77 -8.72 6.89
N VAL A 56 -9.53 -8.30 7.22
CA VAL A 56 -8.67 -8.99 8.19
C VAL A 56 -8.84 -8.41 9.59
N CYS A 57 -8.85 -7.09 9.71
CA CYS A 57 -9.03 -6.38 10.97
C CYS A 57 -9.53 -4.95 10.73
N PRO A 58 -10.84 -4.70 10.88
CA PRO A 58 -11.43 -3.39 10.61
C PRO A 58 -10.81 -2.25 11.41
N SER A 59 -10.54 -2.49 12.70
CA SER A 59 -9.99 -1.47 13.60
C SER A 59 -8.55 -1.07 13.27
N CYS A 60 -7.69 -2.04 12.92
CA CYS A 60 -6.32 -1.76 12.50
C CYS A 60 -6.29 -1.07 11.12
N ALA A 61 -7.12 -1.51 10.19
CA ALA A 61 -7.25 -0.91 8.87
C ALA A 61 -7.71 0.55 8.95
N ASP A 62 -8.72 0.86 9.80
CA ASP A 62 -9.15 2.25 10.00
C ASP A 62 -8.04 3.13 10.61
N LYS A 63 -7.29 2.62 11.57
CA LYS A 63 -6.11 3.33 12.12
C LYS A 63 -5.07 3.62 11.05
N ALA A 64 -4.75 2.63 10.20
CA ALA A 64 -3.82 2.79 9.09
C ALA A 64 -4.34 3.83 8.08
N ARG A 65 -5.63 3.77 7.71
CA ARG A 65 -6.28 4.75 6.83
C ARG A 65 -6.19 6.17 7.38
N ARG A 66 -6.49 6.37 8.66
CA ARG A 66 -6.40 7.68 9.33
C ARG A 66 -4.96 8.22 9.34
N LEU A 67 -3.97 7.35 9.51
CA LEU A 67 -2.57 7.74 9.44
C LEU A 67 -2.21 8.24 8.04
N ARG A 68 -2.66 7.55 6.98
CA ARG A 68 -2.47 7.98 5.60
C ARG A 68 -3.20 9.30 5.28
N MET A 69 -4.40 9.49 5.82
CA MET A 69 -5.10 10.78 5.71
C MET A 69 -4.30 11.92 6.35
N HIS A 70 -3.70 11.67 7.51
CA HIS A 70 -2.85 12.64 8.19
C HIS A 70 -1.60 12.95 7.35
N GLN A 71 -0.88 11.94 6.87
CA GLN A 71 0.26 12.09 5.98
C GLN A 71 -0.09 12.88 4.71
N CYS A 72 -1.22 12.56 4.08
CA CYS A 72 -1.69 13.29 2.90
C CYS A 72 -1.93 14.77 3.21
N ARG A 73 -2.63 15.06 4.29
CA ARG A 73 -2.98 16.42 4.73
C ARG A 73 -1.73 17.23 5.07
N GLU A 74 -0.85 16.69 5.91
CA GLU A 74 0.37 17.37 6.34
C GLU A 74 1.24 17.76 5.14
N GLY A 75 1.48 16.84 4.21
CA GLY A 75 2.28 17.14 3.03
C GLY A 75 1.62 18.13 2.06
N TRP A 76 0.28 18.11 1.97
CA TRP A 76 -0.45 18.98 1.03
C TRP A 76 -0.53 20.43 1.51
N HIS A 77 -0.61 20.62 2.84
CA HIS A 77 -0.80 21.95 3.44
C HIS A 77 0.50 22.57 3.93
N ARG A 78 1.65 22.03 3.54
CA ARG A 78 2.94 22.56 3.97
C ARG A 78 3.16 24.00 3.50
N GLU A 79 3.79 24.76 4.37
CA GLU A 79 4.18 26.16 4.13
C GLU A 79 5.66 26.28 3.81
N ASP A 80 6.46 25.44 4.44
CA ASP A 80 7.91 25.41 4.32
C ASP A 80 8.39 24.18 3.55
N GLU A 81 9.57 24.30 2.94
CA GLU A 81 10.23 23.16 2.29
C GLU A 81 10.50 22.06 3.34
N PRO A 82 10.12 20.82 3.06
CA PRO A 82 10.40 19.72 3.98
C PRO A 82 11.89 19.43 4.04
N PRO A 83 12.42 19.00 5.20
CA PRO A 83 13.79 18.56 5.28
C PRO A 83 14.02 17.39 4.30
N MET A 84 15.24 17.28 3.80
CA MET A 84 15.63 16.06 3.08
C MET A 84 15.62 14.91 4.08
N PRO A 85 14.94 13.80 3.79
CA PRO A 85 15.06 12.62 4.63
C PRO A 85 16.52 12.17 4.67
N ALA A 86 16.98 11.80 5.86
CA ALA A 86 18.31 11.19 6.01
C ALA A 86 18.41 9.94 5.10
N PRO A 87 19.61 9.63 4.57
CA PRO A 87 19.82 8.34 3.91
C PRO A 87 19.37 7.24 4.89
N ALA A 88 18.54 6.31 4.44
CA ALA A 88 18.14 5.19 5.27
C ALA A 88 19.40 4.33 5.51
N ASP A 89 19.83 4.22 6.76
CA ASP A 89 20.98 3.40 7.15
C ASP A 89 20.71 1.90 7.04
N GLU A 90 19.45 1.48 7.00
CA GLU A 90 19.01 0.13 6.59
C GLU A 90 17.54 0.17 6.14
N PRO A 91 17.11 -0.67 5.16
CA PRO A 91 15.71 -0.78 4.80
C PRO A 91 14.94 -1.43 5.96
N THR A 92 14.07 -0.67 6.58
CA THR A 92 13.08 -1.27 7.48
C THR A 92 12.14 -2.13 6.65
N THR A 93 11.65 -3.23 7.19
CA THR A 93 10.78 -4.21 6.50
C THR A 93 9.50 -3.62 5.90
N ASP A 94 9.13 -2.40 6.29
CA ASP A 94 8.02 -1.63 5.71
C ASP A 94 8.44 -0.82 4.46
N ASP A 95 9.75 -0.61 4.23
CA ASP A 95 10.33 0.15 3.13
C ASP A 95 11.06 -0.76 2.11
N ALA A 96 11.05 -2.09 2.30
CA ALA A 96 11.75 -3.06 1.47
C ALA A 96 11.33 -3.07 -0.03
N ASP A 97 10.24 -2.38 -0.37
CA ASP A 97 9.80 -2.19 -1.76
C ASP A 97 10.43 -0.94 -2.44
N ASP A 98 11.28 -0.16 -1.74
CA ASP A 98 11.92 1.04 -2.29
C ASP A 98 13.26 0.76 -3.02
N GLU A 99 13.68 -0.51 -3.17
CA GLU A 99 14.89 -0.86 -3.95
C GLU A 99 14.82 -0.44 -5.44
N ASP A 100 13.63 -0.11 -5.94
CA ASP A 100 13.44 0.37 -7.31
C ASP A 100 13.83 1.85 -7.52
N THR A 101 14.21 2.59 -6.46
CA THR A 101 14.73 3.97 -6.59
C THR A 101 16.25 4.05 -6.64
N ALA A 102 16.96 2.93 -6.48
CA ALA A 102 18.43 2.86 -6.56
C ALA A 102 18.99 2.98 -8.00
N ASP A 103 18.13 3.11 -9.00
CA ASP A 103 18.53 3.32 -10.41
C ASP A 103 19.02 4.75 -10.70
N ASP A 104 19.29 5.54 -9.65
CA ASP A 104 19.85 6.90 -9.77
C ASP A 104 21.38 6.94 -9.88
N LEU A 105 22.05 5.79 -9.87
CA LEU A 105 23.50 5.74 -10.06
C LEU A 105 23.81 5.50 -11.54
N ASP A 106 24.05 6.58 -12.27
CA ASP A 106 24.62 6.61 -13.62
C ASP A 106 26.06 6.10 -13.62
N GLY A 107 26.23 4.77 -13.64
CA GLY A 107 27.46 4.17 -14.13
C GLY A 107 27.41 4.02 -15.66
N PRO A 108 28.52 4.04 -16.39
CA PRO A 108 28.54 3.81 -17.83
C PRO A 108 28.15 2.38 -18.13
N ALA A 109 26.86 2.16 -18.35
CA ALA A 109 26.32 0.88 -18.80
C ALA A 109 26.55 0.73 -20.30
N GLY A 110 27.00 -0.45 -20.73
CA GLY A 110 27.16 -0.80 -22.14
C GLY A 110 25.85 -0.68 -22.94
N ASP A 111 25.95 -0.55 -24.26
CA ASP A 111 24.78 -0.35 -25.14
C ASP A 111 23.75 -1.48 -25.08
N ASP A 112 24.19 -2.72 -24.83
CA ASP A 112 23.32 -3.89 -24.68
C ASP A 112 22.52 -3.87 -23.37
N GLU A 113 23.11 -3.44 -22.26
CA GLU A 113 22.37 -3.22 -21.01
C GLU A 113 21.36 -2.10 -21.12
N ARG A 114 21.56 -1.21 -22.06
CA ARG A 114 20.67 -0.10 -22.34
C ARG A 114 19.34 -0.51 -22.94
N GLN A 115 19.26 -1.54 -23.74
CA GLN A 115 18.03 -2.05 -24.32
C GLN A 115 17.17 -2.81 -23.29
N ILE A 116 17.81 -3.53 -22.39
CA ILE A 116 17.19 -4.27 -21.29
C ILE A 116 16.63 -3.31 -20.23
N ARG A 117 17.30 -2.20 -20.00
CA ARG A 117 16.82 -1.09 -19.16
C ARG A 117 15.86 -0.18 -19.94
N SER A 118 14.81 -0.77 -20.52
CA SER A 118 13.76 -0.06 -21.27
C SER A 118 13.06 1.03 -20.49
N THR A 119 13.31 1.06 -19.23
CA THR A 119 12.84 2.05 -18.28
C THR A 119 13.69 3.30 -18.30
N ARG A 120 14.56 3.45 -19.31
CA ARG A 120 15.38 4.64 -19.41
C ARG A 120 14.60 5.91 -19.21
N ARG A 121 15.23 6.74 -18.41
CA ARG A 121 14.81 8.08 -18.05
C ARG A 121 14.55 8.99 -19.23
N ILE A 122 15.16 8.73 -20.36
CA ILE A 122 15.00 9.53 -21.56
C ILE A 122 14.05 8.79 -22.48
N GLN A 123 12.78 9.07 -22.36
CA GLN A 123 11.86 8.77 -23.44
C GLN A 123 12.09 9.83 -24.51
N ASP A 124 12.34 9.36 -25.71
CA ASP A 124 12.43 10.22 -26.88
C ASP A 124 11.04 10.76 -27.21
N VAL A 125 10.67 11.83 -26.50
CA VAL A 125 9.46 12.58 -26.77
C VAL A 125 9.88 14.01 -27.09
N PRO A 126 10.24 14.28 -28.34
CA PRO A 126 10.79 15.58 -28.75
C PRO A 126 9.83 16.75 -28.55
N ALA A 127 8.52 16.45 -28.42
CA ALA A 127 7.47 17.47 -28.30
C ALA A 127 7.16 17.92 -26.86
N LEU A 128 7.77 17.29 -25.82
CA LEU A 128 7.54 17.71 -24.43
C LEU A 128 8.42 18.92 -24.07
N PRO A 129 7.84 19.97 -23.49
CA PRO A 129 8.61 21.12 -23.01
C PRO A 129 9.56 20.68 -21.90
N LYS A 130 10.83 21.01 -22.04
CA LYS A 130 11.83 20.85 -20.98
C LYS A 130 12.01 22.19 -20.29
N GLN A 131 11.98 22.19 -18.96
CA GLN A 131 12.26 23.38 -18.16
C GLN A 131 13.48 23.14 -17.28
N GLU A 132 14.22 24.20 -17.00
CA GLU A 132 15.29 24.16 -16.03
C GLU A 132 14.73 23.81 -14.64
N MET A 133 15.39 22.89 -13.94
CA MET A 133 14.93 22.35 -12.67
C MET A 133 15.28 23.27 -11.51
N SER A 134 14.27 23.82 -10.85
CA SER A 134 14.43 24.44 -9.54
C SER A 134 14.46 23.38 -8.42
N GLN A 135 15.14 23.69 -7.32
CA GLN A 135 15.21 22.79 -6.17
C GLN A 135 13.95 22.82 -5.28
N GLY A 136 13.05 23.79 -5.50
CA GLY A 136 11.82 23.94 -4.72
C GLY A 136 10.85 22.78 -4.91
N THR A 137 10.08 22.47 -3.87
CA THR A 137 9.05 21.42 -3.86
C THR A 137 7.64 21.96 -3.63
N ILE A 138 7.51 23.20 -3.19
CA ILE A 138 6.20 23.81 -2.83
C ILE A 138 5.48 24.39 -4.06
N GLY A 139 6.22 24.74 -5.09
CA GLY A 139 5.68 25.46 -6.25
C GLY A 139 5.48 26.96 -5.96
N ARG A 140 4.84 27.66 -6.91
CA ARG A 140 4.60 29.10 -6.76
C ARG A 140 3.41 29.36 -5.84
N THR A 141 3.54 30.37 -4.97
CA THR A 141 2.45 30.96 -4.22
C THR A 141 1.93 32.20 -4.93
N PHE A 142 0.64 32.53 -4.74
CA PHE A 142 0.01 33.72 -5.26
C PHE A 142 -0.60 34.51 -4.12
N THR A 143 -0.37 35.81 -4.09
CA THR A 143 -1.03 36.71 -3.13
C THR A 143 -2.16 37.44 -3.83
N ASP A 144 -3.35 37.39 -3.27
CA ASP A 144 -4.49 38.18 -3.74
C ASP A 144 -4.21 39.66 -3.43
N PRO A 145 -4.10 40.52 -4.46
CA PRO A 145 -3.76 41.91 -4.25
C PRO A 145 -4.84 42.71 -3.48
N LYS A 146 -6.07 42.20 -3.43
CA LYS A 146 -7.19 42.86 -2.73
C LYS A 146 -7.28 42.50 -1.26
N THR A 147 -6.99 41.25 -0.91
CA THR A 147 -7.18 40.73 0.44
C THR A 147 -5.87 40.46 1.17
N GLY A 148 -4.72 40.51 0.50
CA GLY A 148 -3.40 40.12 1.02
C GLY A 148 -3.28 38.63 1.32
N ARG A 149 -4.30 37.84 0.98
CA ARG A 149 -4.31 36.40 1.28
C ARG A 149 -3.36 35.64 0.35
N VAL A 150 -2.53 34.79 0.94
CA VAL A 150 -1.64 33.90 0.20
C VAL A 150 -2.38 32.62 -0.19
N PHE A 151 -2.36 32.30 -1.46
CA PHE A 151 -2.92 31.06 -2.02
C PHE A 151 -1.82 30.14 -2.47
N ARG A 152 -1.95 28.87 -2.13
CA ARG A 152 -1.09 27.78 -2.60
C ARG A 152 -1.87 26.89 -3.54
N PRO A 153 -1.72 27.11 -4.87
CA PRO A 153 -2.38 26.25 -5.83
C PRO A 153 -1.88 24.81 -5.69
N SER A 154 -2.78 23.89 -5.82
CA SER A 154 -2.50 22.47 -5.89
C SER A 154 -3.40 21.82 -6.94
N MET A 155 -3.19 20.55 -7.21
CA MET A 155 -3.94 19.84 -8.23
C MET A 155 -4.39 18.49 -7.70
N PHE A 156 -5.54 18.06 -8.20
CA PHE A 156 -5.98 16.68 -8.12
C PHE A 156 -5.94 16.07 -9.52
N LEU A 157 -5.27 14.95 -9.63
CA LEU A 157 -4.96 14.26 -10.87
C LEU A 157 -5.64 12.88 -10.87
N THR A 158 -6.24 12.50 -11.99
CA THR A 158 -6.68 11.13 -12.24
C THR A 158 -6.08 10.62 -13.55
N LEU A 159 -5.34 9.51 -13.46
CA LEU A 159 -4.77 8.82 -14.61
C LEU A 159 -5.41 7.45 -14.75
N THR A 160 -5.80 7.10 -15.97
CA THR A 160 -6.44 5.83 -16.29
C THR A 160 -5.63 5.06 -17.33
N LEU A 161 -5.91 3.77 -17.47
CA LEU A 161 -5.39 2.95 -18.57
C LEU A 161 -6.39 2.85 -19.72
N PRO A 162 -5.95 2.46 -20.94
CA PRO A 162 -6.81 2.23 -22.08
C PRO A 162 -7.90 1.17 -21.80
N SER A 163 -8.87 1.07 -22.69
CA SER A 163 -9.91 0.05 -22.60
C SER A 163 -9.38 -1.33 -23.00
N TYR A 164 -9.82 -2.36 -22.31
CA TYR A 164 -9.56 -3.78 -22.63
C TYR A 164 -10.73 -4.46 -23.34
N GLY A 165 -11.79 -3.72 -23.61
CA GLY A 165 -13.00 -4.20 -24.26
C GLY A 165 -14.22 -3.40 -23.84
N LYS A 166 -15.36 -3.67 -24.51
CA LYS A 166 -16.63 -3.00 -24.18
C LYS A 166 -17.19 -3.50 -22.85
N VAL A 167 -17.60 -2.59 -21.98
CA VAL A 167 -18.21 -2.90 -20.67
C VAL A 167 -19.66 -2.43 -20.61
N ARG A 168 -20.43 -3.03 -19.70
CA ARG A 168 -21.79 -2.59 -19.30
C ARG A 168 -21.70 -1.58 -18.16
N ASP A 169 -22.82 -0.97 -17.82
CA ASP A 169 -22.94 -0.24 -16.57
C ASP A 169 -22.58 -1.18 -15.40
N GLY A 170 -21.82 -0.65 -14.44
CA GLY A 170 -21.25 -1.49 -13.38
C GLY A 170 -19.87 -2.12 -13.70
N GLY A 171 -19.32 -1.90 -14.91
CA GLY A 171 -17.94 -2.27 -15.25
C GLY A 171 -17.72 -3.68 -15.76
N LEU A 172 -18.74 -4.52 -15.79
CA LEU A 172 -18.66 -5.88 -16.32
C LEU A 172 -18.45 -5.89 -17.84
N PRO A 173 -17.60 -6.75 -18.39
CA PRO A 173 -17.46 -6.92 -19.84
C PRO A 173 -18.80 -7.29 -20.49
N ARG A 174 -19.12 -6.66 -21.62
CA ARG A 174 -20.30 -7.06 -22.43
C ARG A 174 -20.16 -8.49 -22.93
N ASN A 175 -18.96 -8.84 -23.37
CA ASN A 175 -18.59 -10.20 -23.73
C ASN A 175 -17.24 -10.52 -23.08
N PRO A 176 -17.22 -11.38 -22.05
CA PRO A 176 -15.98 -11.79 -21.39
C PRO A 176 -14.98 -12.50 -22.30
N GLY A 177 -15.44 -13.12 -23.40
CA GLY A 177 -14.55 -13.80 -24.36
C GLY A 177 -13.75 -12.84 -25.25
N THR A 178 -14.18 -11.58 -25.36
CA THR A 178 -13.49 -10.55 -26.15
C THR A 178 -12.82 -9.47 -25.28
N TYR A 179 -12.90 -9.62 -23.96
CA TYR A 179 -12.20 -8.75 -23.03
C TYR A 179 -10.75 -9.22 -22.89
N ASP A 180 -9.79 -8.32 -23.14
CA ASP A 180 -8.38 -8.65 -23.14
C ASP A 180 -7.81 -8.71 -21.70
N TYR A 181 -8.06 -9.84 -21.03
CA TYR A 181 -7.58 -10.08 -19.66
C TYR A 181 -6.06 -10.18 -19.59
N ARG A 182 -5.43 -10.73 -20.64
CA ARG A 182 -3.96 -10.85 -20.67
C ARG A 182 -3.29 -9.49 -20.70
N ARG A 183 -3.77 -8.58 -21.53
CA ARG A 183 -3.29 -7.20 -21.57
C ARG A 183 -3.61 -6.47 -20.27
N ALA A 184 -4.80 -6.65 -19.69
CA ALA A 184 -5.16 -6.07 -18.41
C ALA A 184 -4.23 -6.52 -17.29
N ALA A 185 -3.86 -7.80 -17.27
CA ALA A 185 -2.91 -8.36 -16.32
C ALA A 185 -1.49 -7.80 -16.50
N LEU A 186 -0.98 -7.75 -17.74
CA LEU A 186 0.33 -7.18 -18.03
C LEU A 186 0.40 -5.69 -17.66
N ASP A 187 -0.62 -4.91 -18.02
CA ASP A 187 -0.70 -3.50 -17.64
C ASP A 187 -0.71 -3.33 -16.10
N ALA A 188 -1.42 -4.20 -15.37
CA ALA A 188 -1.44 -4.15 -13.90
C ALA A 188 -0.08 -4.48 -13.27
N LEU A 189 0.61 -5.50 -13.78
CA LEU A 189 1.93 -5.92 -13.29
C LEU A 189 3.01 -4.85 -13.48
N VAL A 190 2.90 -4.05 -14.54
CA VAL A 190 3.88 -2.98 -14.82
C VAL A 190 3.38 -1.57 -14.49
N PHE A 191 2.20 -1.45 -13.88
CA PHE A 191 1.56 -0.15 -13.63
C PHE A 191 2.40 0.79 -12.78
N SER A 192 3.07 0.28 -11.74
CA SER A 192 3.96 1.07 -10.90
C SER A 192 5.10 1.70 -11.69
N LYS A 193 5.69 0.95 -12.62
CA LYS A 193 6.77 1.42 -13.50
C LYS A 193 6.27 2.50 -14.49
N LEU A 194 5.07 2.33 -15.02
CA LEU A 194 4.42 3.34 -15.88
C LEU A 194 4.16 4.64 -15.11
N VAL A 195 3.66 4.54 -13.88
CA VAL A 195 3.41 5.70 -13.01
C VAL A 195 4.70 6.41 -12.65
N ASP A 196 5.76 5.67 -12.34
CA ASP A 196 7.07 6.25 -12.07
C ASP A 196 7.60 7.04 -13.27
N ARG A 197 7.50 6.50 -14.49
CA ARG A 197 7.83 7.23 -15.73
C ARG A 197 7.03 8.51 -15.91
N PHE A 198 5.73 8.46 -15.58
CA PHE A 198 4.90 9.66 -15.63
C PHE A 198 5.43 10.76 -14.69
N TRP A 199 5.76 10.42 -13.45
CA TRP A 199 6.30 11.41 -12.51
C TRP A 199 7.66 11.96 -12.92
N GLN A 200 8.54 11.13 -13.46
CA GLN A 200 9.83 11.57 -13.99
C GLN A 200 9.65 12.56 -15.15
N ASN A 201 8.82 12.22 -16.12
CA ASN A 201 8.51 13.09 -17.24
C ASN A 201 7.84 14.41 -16.80
N LEU A 202 6.89 14.31 -15.85
CA LEU A 202 6.18 15.47 -15.35
C LEU A 202 7.14 16.45 -14.65
N ARG A 203 8.09 15.95 -13.84
CA ARG A 203 9.11 16.79 -13.20
C ARG A 203 9.95 17.56 -14.21
N ARG A 204 10.39 16.91 -15.27
CA ARG A 204 11.17 17.56 -16.35
C ARG A 204 10.39 18.67 -17.06
N CYS A 205 9.09 18.50 -17.20
CA CYS A 205 8.23 19.49 -17.85
C CYS A 205 7.72 20.58 -16.91
N ALA A 206 7.71 20.34 -15.62
CA ALA A 206 7.24 21.28 -14.61
C ALA A 206 8.31 22.29 -14.18
N GLY A 207 9.60 21.95 -14.31
CA GLY A 207 10.72 22.78 -13.89
C GLY A 207 10.89 22.88 -12.37
N TYR A 208 10.30 21.98 -11.59
CA TYR A 208 10.50 21.88 -10.15
C TYR A 208 10.30 20.44 -9.66
N LYS A 209 10.74 20.13 -8.45
CA LYS A 209 10.61 18.81 -7.84
C LYS A 209 9.15 18.53 -7.46
N VAL A 210 8.31 18.16 -8.42
CA VAL A 210 6.89 17.86 -8.20
C VAL A 210 6.73 16.82 -7.11
N GLN A 211 6.00 17.18 -6.06
CA GLN A 211 5.66 16.29 -4.96
C GLN A 211 4.20 15.86 -5.05
N TYR A 212 3.94 14.62 -4.67
CA TYR A 212 2.61 14.03 -4.78
C TYR A 212 2.34 13.03 -3.64
N PHE A 213 1.07 12.88 -3.35
CA PHE A 213 0.50 11.75 -2.60
C PHE A 213 -0.56 11.11 -3.49
N ALA A 214 -0.35 9.87 -3.85
CA ALA A 214 -1.21 9.18 -4.79
C ALA A 214 -1.74 7.87 -4.22
N THR A 215 -2.89 7.45 -4.73
CA THR A 215 -3.50 6.16 -4.41
C THR A 215 -3.79 5.41 -5.70
N VAL A 216 -3.47 4.12 -5.68
CA VAL A 216 -3.77 3.19 -6.77
C VAL A 216 -5.04 2.43 -6.42
N GLU A 217 -5.97 2.41 -7.36
CA GLU A 217 -7.25 1.73 -7.23
C GLU A 217 -7.53 0.94 -8.51
N ALA A 218 -8.40 -0.07 -8.46
CA ALA A 218 -8.99 -0.62 -9.67
C ALA A 218 -10.27 0.14 -10.01
N GLN A 219 -10.50 0.41 -11.28
CA GLN A 219 -11.83 0.80 -11.77
C GLN A 219 -12.79 -0.39 -11.71
N LYS A 220 -14.10 -0.14 -11.82
CA LYS A 220 -15.11 -1.22 -11.88
C LYS A 220 -14.81 -2.28 -12.97
N ARG A 221 -14.12 -1.89 -14.04
CA ARG A 221 -13.65 -2.79 -15.12
C ARG A 221 -12.32 -3.48 -14.81
N LEU A 222 -11.83 -3.44 -13.57
CA LEU A 222 -10.57 -3.99 -13.08
C LEU A 222 -9.30 -3.37 -13.68
N ALA A 223 -9.39 -2.26 -14.39
CA ALA A 223 -8.21 -1.53 -14.84
C ALA A 223 -7.62 -0.71 -13.68
N PRO A 224 -6.30 -0.77 -13.44
CA PRO A 224 -5.65 0.15 -12.51
C PRO A 224 -5.88 1.60 -12.89
N HIS A 225 -6.07 2.45 -11.88
CA HIS A 225 -6.00 3.88 -12.06
C HIS A 225 -5.37 4.58 -10.86
N LEU A 226 -4.86 5.77 -11.10
CA LEU A 226 -4.19 6.58 -10.10
C LEU A 226 -5.00 7.82 -9.81
N HIS A 227 -5.22 8.08 -8.52
CA HIS A 227 -5.63 9.39 -8.03
C HIS A 227 -4.48 10.03 -7.27
N ALA A 228 -4.16 11.29 -7.54
CA ALA A 228 -3.05 11.96 -6.91
C ALA A 228 -3.39 13.40 -6.49
N ALA A 229 -3.03 13.73 -5.25
CA ALA A 229 -2.83 15.10 -4.80
C ALA A 229 -1.43 15.55 -5.23
N VAL A 230 -1.33 16.67 -5.92
CA VAL A 230 -0.08 17.22 -6.43
C VAL A 230 0.12 18.61 -5.85
N ARG A 231 1.30 18.86 -5.30
CA ARG A 231 1.69 20.16 -4.76
C ARG A 231 2.12 21.08 -5.90
N GLY A 232 1.65 22.31 -5.89
CA GLY A 232 1.88 23.28 -6.95
C GLY A 232 0.88 23.14 -8.10
N SER A 233 1.01 24.04 -9.07
CA SER A 233 0.14 24.11 -10.26
C SER A 233 0.95 23.92 -11.53
N ILE A 234 0.53 22.99 -12.35
CA ILE A 234 1.11 22.70 -13.67
C ILE A 234 0.01 22.91 -14.72
N PRO A 235 0.28 23.54 -15.85
CA PRO A 235 -0.72 23.73 -16.89
C PRO A 235 -1.36 22.39 -17.31
N ARG A 236 -2.70 22.34 -17.34
CA ARG A 236 -3.45 21.12 -17.69
C ARG A 236 -3.01 20.52 -19.03
N LYS A 237 -2.68 21.40 -20.01
CA LYS A 237 -2.16 20.99 -21.31
C LYS A 237 -0.86 20.21 -21.18
N THR A 238 0.07 20.68 -20.33
CA THR A 238 1.34 20.01 -20.06
C THR A 238 1.12 18.65 -19.42
N VAL A 239 0.28 18.55 -18.39
CA VAL A 239 -0.03 17.26 -17.73
C VAL A 239 -0.59 16.25 -18.73
N LYS A 240 -1.56 16.67 -19.57
CA LYS A 240 -2.16 15.81 -20.61
C LYS A 240 -1.14 15.38 -21.66
N ALA A 241 -0.27 16.29 -22.11
CA ALA A 241 0.79 15.99 -23.07
C ALA A 241 1.81 15.00 -22.49
N VAL A 242 2.21 15.17 -21.22
CA VAL A 242 3.08 14.24 -20.53
C VAL A 242 2.43 12.87 -20.39
N ALA A 243 1.16 12.81 -20.01
CA ALA A 243 0.45 11.52 -19.88
C ALA A 243 0.36 10.80 -21.24
N ALA A 244 0.03 11.51 -22.31
CA ALA A 244 -0.06 10.93 -23.66
C ALA A 244 1.29 10.41 -24.19
N ALA A 245 2.38 11.08 -23.83
CA ALA A 245 3.72 10.74 -24.25
C ALA A 245 4.36 9.63 -23.40
N THR A 246 3.87 9.42 -22.16
CA THR A 246 4.46 8.45 -21.25
C THR A 246 4.09 7.03 -21.61
N TYR A 247 5.10 6.16 -21.63
CA TYR A 247 4.93 4.71 -21.78
C TYR A 247 5.98 3.98 -20.96
N TYR A 248 5.72 2.69 -20.72
CA TYR A 248 6.69 1.74 -20.18
C TYR A 248 6.77 0.54 -21.11
N ALA A 249 7.96 0.20 -21.57
CA ALA A 249 8.21 -0.97 -22.41
C ALA A 249 8.90 -2.07 -21.58
N ALA A 250 8.24 -3.21 -21.42
CA ALA A 250 8.80 -4.39 -20.74
C ALA A 250 9.60 -5.21 -21.72
N TRP A 251 10.92 -5.10 -21.68
CA TRP A 251 11.86 -5.89 -22.47
C TRP A 251 12.11 -7.23 -21.77
N TRP A 252 11.09 -8.07 -21.82
CA TRP A 252 11.09 -9.39 -21.18
C TRP A 252 11.06 -10.49 -22.23
N PRO A 253 11.54 -11.71 -21.90
CA PRO A 253 11.44 -12.87 -22.79
C PRO A 253 10.00 -13.14 -23.20
N PRO A 254 9.76 -13.79 -24.35
CA PRO A 254 8.43 -14.13 -24.82
C PRO A 254 7.73 -15.12 -23.87
N ILE A 255 6.42 -14.95 -23.71
CA ILE A 255 5.54 -15.78 -22.88
C ILE A 255 4.39 -16.42 -23.68
N ASP A 256 4.57 -16.53 -25.00
CA ASP A 256 3.53 -17.04 -25.90
C ASP A 256 3.36 -18.54 -25.77
N THR A 257 4.42 -19.26 -25.43
CA THR A 257 4.44 -20.72 -25.31
C THR A 257 4.77 -21.15 -23.89
N VAL A 258 3.84 -21.85 -23.25
CA VAL A 258 4.07 -22.52 -21.97
C VAL A 258 4.87 -23.81 -22.24
N ARG A 259 6.11 -23.85 -21.77
CA ARG A 259 6.97 -25.05 -21.92
C ARG A 259 6.75 -26.07 -20.81
N TYR A 260 6.59 -25.58 -19.57
CA TYR A 260 6.47 -26.42 -18.39
C TYR A 260 5.14 -26.14 -17.67
N SER A 261 4.15 -27.02 -17.87
CA SER A 261 2.81 -26.88 -17.26
C SER A 261 2.59 -27.87 -16.11
N THR A 262 3.14 -29.07 -16.19
CA THR A 262 2.97 -30.16 -15.22
C THR A 262 4.30 -30.62 -14.61
N ARG A 263 5.31 -30.80 -15.43
CA ARG A 263 6.68 -31.06 -14.95
C ARG A 263 7.44 -29.73 -14.97
N VAL A 264 7.98 -29.35 -13.84
CA VAL A 264 8.68 -28.06 -13.69
C VAL A 264 10.19 -28.28 -13.73
N PRO A 265 10.99 -27.29 -14.18
CA PRO A 265 12.44 -27.34 -14.12
C PRO A 265 12.96 -27.61 -12.72
N VAL A 266 14.05 -28.36 -12.63
CA VAL A 266 14.67 -28.79 -11.37
C VAL A 266 15.95 -27.99 -11.14
N TRP A 267 16.20 -27.63 -9.88
CA TRP A 267 17.46 -26.99 -9.50
C TRP A 267 18.60 -28.01 -9.48
N ASP A 268 19.59 -27.79 -10.32
CA ASP A 268 20.83 -28.59 -10.36
C ASP A 268 21.96 -27.87 -9.63
N THR A 269 22.52 -28.52 -8.63
CA THR A 269 23.65 -28.03 -7.83
C THR A 269 25.01 -28.39 -8.40
N GLU A 270 25.07 -29.32 -9.36
CA GLU A 270 26.32 -29.74 -10.00
C GLU A 270 26.79 -28.72 -11.06
N THR A 271 25.85 -28.00 -11.64
CA THR A 271 26.17 -26.84 -12.50
C THR A 271 26.83 -25.74 -11.68
N ALA A 272 27.93 -25.19 -12.16
CA ALA A 272 28.70 -24.14 -11.48
C ALA A 272 27.82 -22.93 -11.13
N GLY A 273 27.63 -22.69 -9.85
CA GLY A 273 26.74 -21.63 -9.32
C GLY A 273 25.28 -22.07 -9.16
N GLY A 274 24.92 -23.29 -9.51
CA GLY A 274 23.54 -23.80 -9.54
C GLY A 274 22.72 -23.24 -10.70
N ALA A 275 21.87 -24.07 -11.29
CA ALA A 275 21.01 -23.65 -12.40
C ALA A 275 19.72 -24.47 -12.45
N TYR A 276 18.68 -23.96 -13.12
CA TYR A 276 17.50 -24.74 -13.45
C TYR A 276 17.73 -25.50 -14.75
N VAL A 277 17.42 -26.78 -14.72
CA VAL A 277 17.54 -27.71 -15.87
C VAL A 277 16.18 -28.24 -16.28
N ASP A 278 16.06 -28.58 -17.55
CA ASP A 278 14.91 -29.30 -18.08
C ASP A 278 14.81 -30.68 -17.39
N PRO A 279 13.65 -31.05 -16.83
CA PRO A 279 13.52 -32.29 -16.06
C PRO A 279 13.57 -33.56 -16.88
N ASP A 280 13.50 -33.47 -18.21
CA ASP A 280 13.53 -34.62 -19.13
C ASP A 280 14.89 -34.79 -19.82
N THR A 281 15.53 -33.68 -20.21
CA THR A 281 16.78 -33.68 -20.97
C THR A 281 18.01 -33.39 -20.12
N GLY A 282 17.85 -32.77 -18.94
CA GLY A 282 18.96 -32.28 -18.13
C GLY A 282 19.63 -31.01 -18.69
N GLU A 283 19.13 -30.47 -19.81
CA GLU A 283 19.69 -29.24 -20.39
C GLU A 283 19.46 -28.04 -19.48
N VAL A 284 20.50 -27.20 -19.30
CA VAL A 284 20.42 -25.97 -18.53
C VAL A 284 19.51 -24.98 -19.24
N LEU A 285 18.54 -24.43 -18.54
CA LEU A 285 17.67 -23.39 -19.07
C LEU A 285 18.46 -22.10 -19.35
N PRO A 286 18.14 -21.37 -20.43
CA PRO A 286 18.76 -20.06 -20.68
C PRO A 286 18.61 -19.13 -19.47
N THR A 287 19.70 -18.45 -19.14
CA THR A 287 19.72 -17.42 -18.11
C THR A 287 18.87 -16.21 -18.53
N TRP A 288 18.50 -15.38 -17.57
CA TRP A 288 17.83 -14.11 -17.84
C TRP A 288 18.58 -13.24 -18.85
N LYS A 289 19.92 -13.16 -18.71
CA LYS A 289 20.77 -12.37 -19.58
C LYS A 289 20.76 -12.89 -21.03
N GLU A 290 20.88 -14.18 -21.21
CA GLU A 290 20.84 -14.81 -22.54
C GLU A 290 19.46 -14.64 -23.20
N ALA A 291 18.39 -14.89 -22.45
CA ALA A 291 17.03 -14.78 -22.94
C ALA A 291 16.63 -13.33 -23.33
N THR A 292 17.31 -12.33 -22.75
CA THR A 292 17.03 -10.90 -23.03
C THR A 292 18.06 -10.25 -23.96
N ALA A 293 19.17 -10.92 -24.29
CA ALA A 293 20.28 -10.33 -25.04
C ALA A 293 19.90 -9.91 -26.48
N ARG A 294 18.95 -10.59 -27.11
CA ARG A 294 18.59 -10.39 -28.52
C ARG A 294 17.11 -10.12 -28.75
N LEU A 295 16.48 -9.38 -27.83
CA LEU A 295 15.08 -9.00 -28.00
C LEU A 295 14.94 -7.90 -29.05
N GLU A 296 14.21 -8.20 -30.13
CA GLU A 296 13.93 -7.25 -31.21
C GLU A 296 12.79 -6.29 -30.82
N ARG A 297 11.90 -6.70 -29.94
CA ARG A 297 10.73 -5.91 -29.47
C ARG A 297 10.42 -6.19 -28.03
N PRO A 298 9.85 -5.21 -27.31
CA PRO A 298 9.38 -5.45 -25.95
C PRO A 298 8.21 -6.45 -25.95
N LEU A 299 8.14 -7.27 -24.93
CA LEU A 299 7.01 -8.17 -24.69
C LEU A 299 5.69 -7.37 -24.58
N HIS A 300 5.74 -6.26 -23.88
CA HIS A 300 4.57 -5.43 -23.61
C HIS A 300 4.93 -3.95 -23.54
N VAL A 301 4.03 -3.09 -24.02
CA VAL A 301 4.15 -1.64 -23.91
C VAL A 301 2.90 -1.09 -23.22
N ALA A 302 3.02 -0.74 -21.96
CA ALA A 302 1.96 -0.07 -21.21
C ALA A 302 1.94 1.43 -21.51
N ARG A 303 0.74 2.00 -21.64
CA ARG A 303 0.52 3.44 -21.86
C ARG A 303 -0.64 3.92 -20.98
N LEU A 304 -0.62 5.19 -20.63
CA LEU A 304 -1.78 5.83 -20.02
C LEU A 304 -2.89 6.00 -21.05
N GLY A 305 -4.13 5.95 -20.61
CA GLY A 305 -5.31 6.20 -21.44
C GLY A 305 -5.48 7.69 -21.74
N THR A 306 -6.36 7.98 -22.69
CA THR A 306 -6.68 9.37 -23.11
C THR A 306 -7.48 10.14 -22.07
N GLN A 307 -8.13 9.43 -21.13
CA GLN A 307 -8.91 10.04 -20.05
C GLN A 307 -7.97 10.44 -18.91
N VAL A 308 -7.60 11.71 -18.90
CA VAL A 308 -6.74 12.34 -17.88
C VAL A 308 -7.50 13.53 -17.32
N ASP A 309 -7.92 13.42 -16.05
CA ASP A 309 -8.61 14.50 -15.37
C ASP A 309 -7.64 15.29 -14.49
N VAL A 310 -7.73 16.62 -14.60
CA VAL A 310 -6.89 17.56 -13.87
C VAL A 310 -7.78 18.63 -13.26
N LYS A 311 -7.92 18.61 -11.95
CA LYS A 311 -8.68 19.60 -11.19
C LYS A 311 -7.74 20.47 -10.37
N GLY A 312 -7.81 21.81 -10.53
CA GLY A 312 -7.13 22.76 -9.66
C GLY A 312 -7.82 22.80 -8.31
N LEU A 313 -7.04 22.84 -7.22
CA LEU A 313 -7.51 22.95 -5.84
C LEU A 313 -6.65 23.97 -5.11
N LEU A 314 -7.20 24.53 -4.03
CA LEU A 314 -6.43 25.33 -3.08
C LEU A 314 -6.19 24.51 -1.82
N ALA A 315 -4.94 24.39 -1.40
CA ALA A 315 -4.58 23.73 -0.15
C ALA A 315 -5.25 24.45 1.05
N GLY A 316 -5.61 23.69 2.08
CA GLY A 316 -6.27 24.23 3.28
C GLY A 316 -7.75 24.55 3.14
N THR A 317 -8.40 24.18 2.03
CA THR A 317 -9.83 24.40 1.79
C THR A 317 -10.69 23.18 2.12
N LYS A 318 -12.02 23.38 2.27
CA LYS A 318 -12.98 22.26 2.43
C LYS A 318 -12.93 21.27 1.26
N ASP A 319 -12.62 21.74 0.05
CA ASP A 319 -12.49 20.88 -1.13
C ASP A 319 -11.24 20.02 -1.06
N SER A 320 -10.11 20.56 -0.56
CA SER A 320 -8.90 19.74 -0.34
C SER A 320 -9.15 18.68 0.74
N GLU A 321 -9.86 19.02 1.83
CA GLU A 321 -10.24 18.06 2.87
C GLU A 321 -11.17 16.94 2.36
N ARG A 322 -12.11 17.29 1.50
CA ARG A 322 -12.96 16.29 0.82
C ARG A 322 -12.13 15.37 -0.07
N THR A 323 -11.14 15.92 -0.76
CA THR A 323 -10.25 15.18 -1.63
C THR A 323 -9.31 14.24 -0.84
N VAL A 324 -8.79 14.66 0.32
CA VAL A 324 -8.04 13.78 1.24
C VAL A 324 -8.88 12.56 1.65
N ARG A 325 -10.14 12.80 2.04
CA ARG A 325 -11.05 11.69 2.38
C ARG A 325 -11.33 10.77 1.19
N TYR A 326 -11.50 11.34 0.00
CA TYR A 326 -11.69 10.58 -1.23
C TYR A 326 -10.47 9.71 -1.56
N LEU A 327 -9.26 10.27 -1.57
CA LEU A 327 -8.01 9.53 -1.81
C LEU A 327 -7.83 8.33 -0.86
N CYS A 328 -8.24 8.47 0.39
CA CYS A 328 -8.05 7.42 1.38
C CYS A 328 -9.27 6.49 1.57
N LYS A 329 -10.34 6.68 0.77
CA LYS A 329 -11.61 5.95 0.98
C LYS A 329 -11.47 4.44 0.83
N TYR A 330 -10.75 4.00 -0.19
CA TYR A 330 -10.67 2.57 -0.55
C TYR A 330 -9.37 1.89 -0.12
N LEU A 331 -8.53 2.55 0.69
CA LEU A 331 -7.23 2.00 1.11
C LEU A 331 -7.36 0.74 1.97
N THR A 332 -8.48 0.53 2.61
CA THR A 332 -8.74 -0.62 3.49
C THR A 332 -9.36 -1.82 2.78
N LYS A 333 -9.91 -1.62 1.58
CA LYS A 333 -10.49 -2.70 0.77
C LYS A 333 -9.44 -3.33 -0.13
N SER A 334 -9.53 -4.62 -0.41
CA SER A 334 -8.69 -5.24 -1.45
C SER A 334 -9.05 -4.69 -2.83
N ILE A 335 -8.14 -4.82 -3.81
CA ILE A 335 -8.41 -4.41 -5.19
C ILE A 335 -9.64 -5.17 -5.74
N ALA A 336 -9.68 -6.48 -5.52
CA ALA A 336 -10.78 -7.34 -5.97
C ALA A 336 -12.14 -7.00 -5.31
N ALA A 337 -12.13 -6.53 -4.05
CA ALA A 337 -13.34 -6.22 -3.29
C ALA A 337 -13.78 -4.75 -3.40
N THR A 338 -13.02 -3.88 -4.08
CA THR A 338 -13.28 -2.43 -4.11
C THR A 338 -14.70 -2.09 -4.60
N TYR A 339 -15.25 -2.88 -5.51
CA TYR A 339 -16.56 -2.66 -6.14
C TYR A 339 -17.49 -3.88 -6.06
N ASN A 340 -17.22 -4.82 -5.13
CA ASN A 340 -18.16 -5.92 -4.91
C ASN A 340 -19.44 -5.37 -4.25
N PRO A 341 -20.63 -5.50 -4.88
CA PRO A 341 -21.87 -4.90 -4.35
C PRO A 341 -22.42 -5.58 -3.10
N ASP A 342 -22.00 -6.80 -2.78
CA ASP A 342 -22.59 -7.60 -1.69
C ASP A 342 -21.88 -7.47 -0.35
N THR A 343 -20.93 -6.55 -0.18
CA THR A 343 -20.25 -6.39 1.12
C THR A 343 -21.10 -5.71 2.21
N ASP A 344 -22.29 -5.24 1.87
CA ASP A 344 -23.18 -4.49 2.77
C ASP A 344 -24.51 -5.24 3.10
N HIS A 345 -24.70 -6.48 2.64
CA HIS A 345 -25.88 -7.30 2.92
C HIS A 345 -25.50 -8.62 3.59
N ASP A 346 -26.19 -8.93 4.69
CA ASP A 346 -26.05 -10.18 5.45
C ASP A 346 -26.77 -11.40 4.78
N ASP A 347 -27.21 -11.28 3.54
CA ASP A 347 -27.87 -12.37 2.82
C ASP A 347 -26.85 -13.41 2.35
N ASP A 348 -27.06 -14.66 2.69
CA ASP A 348 -26.18 -15.80 2.44
C ASP A 348 -25.90 -16.13 0.96
N GLU A 349 -26.71 -15.63 0.03
CA GLU A 349 -26.51 -15.88 -1.40
C GLU A 349 -26.08 -14.61 -2.17
N PRO A 350 -24.94 -14.67 -2.91
CA PRO A 350 -24.48 -13.54 -3.68
C PRO A 350 -25.47 -13.18 -4.80
N THR A 351 -25.74 -11.91 -5.01
CA THR A 351 -26.58 -11.46 -6.13
C THR A 351 -25.99 -11.90 -7.48
N PRO A 352 -26.81 -12.07 -8.53
CA PRO A 352 -26.31 -12.41 -9.87
C PRO A 352 -25.23 -11.45 -10.38
N HIS A 353 -25.28 -10.18 -9.98
CA HIS A 353 -24.28 -9.18 -10.34
C HIS A 353 -22.96 -9.41 -9.60
N ALA A 354 -23.00 -9.69 -8.30
CA ALA A 354 -21.82 -10.02 -7.51
C ALA A 354 -21.15 -11.31 -7.99
N ALA A 355 -21.92 -12.34 -8.28
CA ALA A 355 -21.42 -13.58 -8.86
C ALA A 355 -20.76 -13.34 -10.24
N ALA A 356 -21.33 -12.46 -11.08
CA ALA A 356 -20.74 -12.10 -12.37
C ALA A 356 -19.45 -11.27 -12.18
N TYR A 357 -19.42 -10.40 -11.19
CA TYR A 357 -18.22 -9.60 -10.85
C TYR A 357 -17.11 -10.50 -10.28
N ALA A 358 -17.43 -11.45 -9.41
CA ALA A 358 -16.47 -12.44 -8.91
C ALA A 358 -15.84 -13.24 -10.07
N ARG A 359 -16.65 -13.72 -11.04
CA ARG A 359 -16.12 -14.38 -12.23
C ARG A 359 -15.24 -13.47 -13.10
N HIS A 360 -15.53 -12.17 -13.16
CA HIS A 360 -14.68 -11.19 -13.85
C HIS A 360 -13.32 -11.04 -13.16
N VAL A 361 -13.31 -10.97 -11.83
CA VAL A 361 -12.10 -10.99 -10.99
C VAL A 361 -11.31 -12.28 -11.21
N ASP A 362 -11.97 -13.44 -11.18
CA ASP A 362 -11.31 -14.76 -11.32
C ASP A 362 -10.64 -14.92 -12.69
N ARG A 363 -11.24 -14.40 -13.76
CA ARG A 363 -10.62 -14.40 -15.10
C ARG A 363 -9.35 -13.56 -15.17
N LEU A 364 -9.37 -12.37 -14.55
CA LEU A 364 -8.17 -11.54 -14.49
C LEU A 364 -7.09 -12.20 -13.61
N HIS A 365 -7.49 -12.76 -12.47
CA HIS A 365 -6.57 -13.48 -11.58
C HIS A 365 -5.95 -14.71 -12.25
N ALA A 366 -6.70 -15.43 -13.08
CA ALA A 366 -6.19 -16.57 -13.84
C ALA A 366 -5.00 -16.20 -14.75
N GLU A 367 -5.01 -14.99 -15.33
CA GLU A 367 -3.86 -14.46 -16.08
C GLU A 367 -2.73 -14.04 -15.15
N VAL A 368 -3.03 -13.19 -14.15
CA VAL A 368 -2.05 -12.63 -13.22
C VAL A 368 -1.27 -13.71 -12.46
N ARG A 369 -1.94 -14.79 -12.09
CA ARG A 369 -1.33 -15.90 -11.34
C ARG A 369 -0.13 -16.50 -12.06
N TRP A 370 -0.16 -16.57 -13.40
CA TRP A 370 0.85 -17.27 -14.19
C TRP A 370 1.79 -16.35 -14.97
N LEU A 371 1.42 -15.09 -15.18
CA LEU A 371 2.32 -14.12 -15.82
C LEU A 371 3.45 -13.74 -14.86
N PRO A 372 4.69 -13.59 -15.35
CA PRO A 372 5.78 -13.09 -14.52
C PRO A 372 5.52 -11.65 -14.04
N CYS A 373 5.75 -11.39 -12.76
CA CYS A 373 5.55 -10.05 -12.17
C CYS A 373 6.80 -9.15 -12.24
N GLY A 374 7.94 -9.73 -12.58
CA GLY A 374 9.21 -9.03 -12.70
C GLY A 374 10.33 -9.98 -13.12
N PRO A 375 11.57 -9.47 -13.30
CA PRO A 375 12.71 -10.29 -13.76
C PRO A 375 13.02 -11.49 -12.88
N SER A 376 12.89 -11.37 -11.56
CA SER A 376 13.21 -12.44 -10.59
C SER A 376 12.02 -13.36 -10.28
N CYS A 377 10.89 -13.24 -11.01
CA CYS A 377 9.70 -14.04 -10.76
C CYS A 377 9.88 -15.51 -11.11
N ALA A 378 9.51 -16.42 -10.20
CA ALA A 378 9.56 -17.87 -10.41
C ALA A 378 8.76 -18.35 -11.64
N ASN A 379 7.74 -17.59 -12.07
CA ASN A 379 6.92 -17.93 -13.23
C ASN A 379 7.71 -17.97 -14.56
N TRP A 380 8.92 -17.40 -14.62
CA TRP A 380 9.77 -17.53 -15.81
C TRP A 380 10.14 -18.97 -16.12
N LEU A 381 10.28 -19.80 -15.09
CA LEU A 381 10.54 -21.24 -15.27
C LEU A 381 9.45 -21.91 -16.10
N ARG A 382 8.18 -21.47 -16.00
CA ARG A 382 7.08 -21.97 -16.82
C ARG A 382 7.30 -21.76 -18.32
N TYR A 383 8.06 -20.72 -18.68
CA TYR A 383 8.36 -20.33 -20.06
C TYR A 383 9.75 -20.78 -20.52
N GLY A 384 10.46 -21.54 -19.69
CA GLY A 384 11.76 -22.12 -20.01
C GLY A 384 12.90 -21.10 -19.93
N VAL A 385 12.81 -20.14 -19.03
CA VAL A 385 13.84 -19.13 -18.77
C VAL A 385 14.12 -19.11 -17.27
N GLN A 386 15.39 -19.05 -16.89
CA GLN A 386 15.75 -18.82 -15.50
C GLN A 386 15.41 -17.38 -15.09
N PRO A 387 14.80 -17.18 -13.92
CA PRO A 387 14.64 -15.84 -13.36
C PRO A 387 15.99 -15.12 -13.24
N LYS A 388 15.97 -13.80 -13.15
CA LYS A 388 17.16 -13.04 -12.77
C LYS A 388 17.54 -13.40 -11.33
N ASP A 389 18.82 -13.66 -11.09
CA ASP A 389 19.38 -14.06 -9.80
C ASP A 389 18.63 -15.29 -9.21
N PRO A 390 18.64 -16.45 -9.92
CA PRO A 390 17.90 -17.62 -9.50
C PRO A 390 18.52 -18.28 -8.26
N GLY A 391 17.68 -18.91 -7.45
CA GLY A 391 18.09 -19.71 -6.31
C GLY A 391 17.27 -20.99 -6.23
N PRO A 392 17.65 -21.97 -5.38
CA PRO A 392 16.92 -23.22 -5.22
C PRO A 392 15.49 -22.97 -4.70
N GLY A 393 14.58 -23.88 -5.03
CA GLY A 393 13.22 -23.90 -4.48
C GLY A 393 12.21 -22.99 -5.18
N LEU A 394 12.55 -22.33 -6.30
CA LEU A 394 11.57 -21.59 -7.07
C LEU A 394 10.62 -22.52 -7.81
N VAL A 395 9.32 -22.30 -7.64
CA VAL A 395 8.27 -23.09 -8.28
C VAL A 395 7.30 -22.15 -9.01
N PRO A 396 7.00 -22.40 -10.31
CA PRO A 396 5.98 -21.63 -11.02
C PRO A 396 4.65 -21.64 -10.29
N GLY A 397 4.01 -20.48 -10.18
CA GLY A 397 2.75 -20.30 -9.45
C GLY A 397 2.90 -20.12 -7.93
N GLN A 398 4.12 -20.17 -7.39
CA GLN A 398 4.43 -19.96 -5.97
C GLN A 398 5.37 -18.76 -5.75
N CYS A 399 5.36 -17.81 -6.65
CA CYS A 399 6.10 -16.57 -6.45
C CYS A 399 5.55 -15.83 -5.21
N PRO A 400 6.42 -15.38 -4.28
CA PRO A 400 5.98 -14.72 -3.04
C PRO A 400 5.44 -13.30 -3.25
N SER A 401 5.54 -12.75 -4.45
CA SER A 401 5.06 -11.39 -4.74
C SER A 401 3.55 -11.28 -4.55
N PRO A 402 3.08 -10.30 -3.76
CA PRO A 402 1.65 -10.04 -3.59
C PRO A 402 0.90 -9.72 -4.89
N ALA A 403 1.61 -9.38 -5.97
CA ALA A 403 1.01 -9.13 -7.28
C ALA A 403 0.20 -10.32 -7.81
N HIS A 404 0.60 -11.56 -7.46
CA HIS A 404 -0.08 -12.79 -7.88
C HIS A 404 -1.32 -13.11 -7.05
N ASP A 405 -1.54 -12.42 -5.92
CA ASP A 405 -2.71 -12.65 -5.09
C ASP A 405 -3.99 -12.20 -5.79
N ARG A 406 -5.06 -12.99 -5.63
CA ARG A 406 -6.39 -12.64 -6.12
C ARG A 406 -6.88 -11.27 -5.62
N GLU A 407 -6.47 -10.89 -4.43
CA GLU A 407 -6.85 -9.62 -3.82
C GLU A 407 -6.16 -8.40 -4.43
N ASN A 408 -5.01 -8.59 -5.06
CA ASN A 408 -4.16 -7.53 -5.61
C ASN A 408 -4.22 -7.41 -7.15
N LEU A 409 -4.61 -8.47 -7.87
CA LEU A 409 -4.85 -8.49 -9.32
C LEU A 409 -3.73 -7.83 -10.15
N GLY A 410 -2.48 -8.20 -9.89
CA GLY A 410 -1.30 -7.69 -10.59
C GLY A 410 -0.67 -6.45 -9.95
N LEU A 411 -1.36 -5.78 -9.06
CA LEU A 411 -0.80 -4.66 -8.30
C LEU A 411 -0.07 -5.20 -7.08
N GLY A 412 1.20 -4.90 -6.90
CA GLY A 412 2.08 -5.46 -5.86
C GLY A 412 1.68 -5.18 -4.40
N GLY A 413 0.39 -4.97 -4.11
CA GLY A 413 -0.13 -4.72 -2.75
C GLY A 413 0.05 -3.28 -2.27
N ARG A 414 0.98 -2.52 -2.83
CA ARG A 414 1.22 -1.12 -2.45
C ARG A 414 0.19 -0.20 -3.11
N ARG A 415 -0.67 0.38 -2.30
CA ARG A 415 -1.78 1.24 -2.78
C ARG A 415 -1.54 2.72 -2.58
N VAL A 416 -0.55 3.11 -1.80
CA VAL A 416 -0.19 4.51 -1.54
C VAL A 416 1.21 4.76 -2.07
N LEU A 417 1.33 5.74 -2.95
CA LEU A 417 2.57 6.24 -3.49
C LEU A 417 2.75 7.68 -3.02
N ALA A 418 3.75 7.96 -2.23
CA ALA A 418 4.07 9.31 -1.79
C ALA A 418 5.52 9.63 -2.14
N SER A 419 5.74 10.79 -2.71
CA SER A 419 7.11 11.24 -2.98
C SER A 419 7.85 11.53 -1.67
N ARG A 420 9.17 11.29 -1.62
CA ARG A 420 9.99 11.40 -0.41
C ARG A 420 9.84 12.73 0.32
N GLN A 421 9.79 13.83 -0.42
CA GLN A 421 9.63 15.18 0.14
C GLN A 421 8.16 15.62 0.25
N TRP A 422 7.18 14.69 0.19
CA TRP A 422 5.79 15.05 0.47
C TRP A 422 5.63 15.59 1.88
N THR A 423 6.14 14.89 2.87
CA THR A 423 6.23 15.35 4.26
C THR A 423 7.68 15.43 4.78
N GLY A 424 8.63 14.80 4.11
CA GLY A 424 10.00 14.62 4.60
C GLY A 424 10.10 13.64 5.77
N LYS A 425 9.03 12.86 6.03
CA LYS A 425 8.93 11.91 7.14
C LYS A 425 8.53 10.53 6.65
N THR A 426 9.06 9.52 7.31
CA THR A 426 8.64 8.12 7.15
C THR A 426 7.27 7.88 7.81
N LEU A 427 6.65 6.75 7.52
CA LEU A 427 5.39 6.38 8.16
C LEU A 427 5.57 6.11 9.67
N THR A 428 6.72 5.62 10.06
CA THR A 428 7.09 5.39 11.47
C THR A 428 7.17 6.72 12.23
N GLU A 429 7.82 7.73 11.65
CA GLU A 429 7.87 9.08 12.24
C GLU A 429 6.48 9.70 12.35
N HIS A 430 5.60 9.53 11.35
CA HIS A 430 4.20 9.97 11.47
C HIS A 430 3.42 9.26 12.60
N LYS A 431 3.72 7.98 12.86
CA LYS A 431 3.17 7.26 14.02
C LYS A 431 3.69 7.85 15.33
N ALA A 432 4.99 8.11 15.40
CA ALA A 432 5.65 8.69 16.57
C ALA A 432 5.10 10.10 16.88
N ASP A 433 4.99 10.97 15.89
CA ASP A 433 4.41 12.32 16.04
C ASP A 433 3.00 12.27 16.64
N ARG A 434 2.14 11.37 16.13
CA ARG A 434 0.78 11.22 16.67
C ARG A 434 0.79 10.72 18.11
N SER A 435 1.68 9.81 18.45
CA SER A 435 1.84 9.33 19.81
C SER A 435 2.34 10.45 20.73
N ALA A 436 3.30 11.25 20.26
CA ALA A 436 3.82 12.41 21.00
C ALA A 436 2.74 13.45 21.29
N VAL A 437 1.88 13.77 20.30
CA VAL A 437 0.76 14.71 20.49
C VAL A 437 -0.22 14.19 21.56
N VAL A 438 -0.57 12.90 21.51
CA VAL A 438 -1.45 12.29 22.54
C VAL A 438 -0.79 12.33 23.91
N ARG A 439 0.51 12.00 23.99
CA ARG A 439 1.29 12.02 25.23
C ARG A 439 1.38 13.43 25.81
N ALA A 440 1.70 14.42 24.99
CA ALA A 440 1.75 15.82 25.42
C ALA A 440 0.39 16.31 25.97
N ALA A 441 -0.72 15.92 25.35
CA ALA A 441 -2.05 16.25 25.82
C ALA A 441 -2.38 15.60 27.18
N LEU A 442 -1.98 14.34 27.37
CA LEU A 442 -2.14 13.62 28.65
C LEU A 442 -1.30 14.26 29.76
N THR A 443 -0.02 14.55 29.48
CA THR A 443 0.88 15.21 30.45
C THR A 443 0.38 16.61 30.84
N ALA A 444 -0.06 17.41 29.85
CA ALA A 444 -0.59 18.75 30.12
C ALA A 444 -1.86 18.71 30.97
N ALA A 445 -2.61 17.62 30.96
CA ALA A 445 -3.78 17.39 31.82
C ALA A 445 -3.43 16.74 33.17
N GLY A 446 -2.16 16.58 33.50
CA GLY A 446 -1.71 16.00 34.78
C GLY A 446 -1.77 14.47 34.83
N PHE A 447 -1.94 13.81 33.67
CA PHE A 447 -1.84 12.35 33.59
C PHE A 447 -0.42 11.95 33.20
N GLU A 448 0.24 11.18 34.04
CA GLU A 448 1.46 10.50 33.62
C GLU A 448 1.07 9.26 32.81
N PRO A 449 1.49 9.14 31.55
CA PRO A 449 1.17 7.97 30.73
C PRO A 449 2.08 6.81 31.12
N GLU A 450 1.93 6.33 32.36
CA GLU A 450 2.76 5.27 32.95
C GLU A 450 2.87 4.00 32.07
N ASP A 451 1.80 3.68 31.34
CA ASP A 451 1.74 2.41 30.58
C ASP A 451 2.33 2.47 29.17
N ALA A 452 2.40 3.66 28.56
CA ALA A 452 2.90 3.78 27.19
C ALA A 452 4.43 3.72 27.11
N ASP A 453 5.12 4.22 28.13
CA ASP A 453 6.59 4.25 28.19
C ASP A 453 7.15 3.04 28.97
N ARG A 454 6.34 2.37 29.79
CA ARG A 454 6.74 1.17 30.56
C ARG A 454 7.15 -0.01 29.68
N LEU A 455 6.65 -0.08 28.46
CA LEU A 455 6.91 -1.18 27.52
C LEU A 455 7.71 -0.71 26.29
N ALA A 456 8.33 0.46 26.35
CA ALA A 456 9.21 0.92 25.28
C ALA A 456 10.36 -0.08 25.14
N ALA A 457 10.52 -0.63 23.94
CA ALA A 457 11.49 -1.69 23.67
C ALA A 457 12.94 -1.24 23.85
N ASP A 458 13.15 0.07 23.87
CA ASP A 458 14.44 0.79 23.99
C ASP A 458 14.79 1.20 25.42
N GLN A 459 13.96 0.86 26.44
CA GLN A 459 14.35 1.08 27.82
C GLN A 459 15.47 0.12 28.23
N GLU A 460 16.55 0.71 28.71
CA GLU A 460 17.69 -0.02 29.26
C GLU A 460 17.69 -0.01 30.79
N THR A 461 18.27 -1.04 31.37
CA THR A 461 18.58 -1.14 32.80
C THR A 461 19.89 -0.42 33.07
N ASP A 462 20.21 -0.13 34.34
CA ASP A 462 21.43 0.59 34.76
C ASP A 462 22.73 -0.10 34.29
N ASP A 463 22.67 -1.37 33.95
CA ASP A 463 23.78 -2.18 33.41
C ASP A 463 23.82 -2.19 31.86
N GLY A 464 23.04 -1.34 31.19
CA GLY A 464 23.05 -1.17 29.73
C GLY A 464 22.37 -2.29 28.93
N HIS A 465 21.58 -3.13 29.59
CA HIS A 465 20.80 -4.17 28.91
C HIS A 465 19.34 -3.75 28.73
N ALA A 466 18.70 -4.26 27.64
CA ALA A 466 17.28 -4.04 27.44
C ALA A 466 16.47 -4.50 28.66
N ARG A 467 15.66 -3.60 29.23
CA ARG A 467 14.83 -3.88 30.41
C ARG A 467 13.79 -4.97 30.13
N PHE A 468 13.17 -4.95 28.95
CA PHE A 468 12.09 -5.85 28.59
C PHE A 468 12.55 -6.90 27.60
N ILE A 469 12.33 -8.17 27.95
CA ILE A 469 12.60 -9.30 27.06
C ILE A 469 11.28 -9.75 26.44
N TRP A 470 11.18 -9.61 25.12
CA TRP A 470 10.02 -9.97 24.33
C TRP A 470 10.17 -11.39 23.77
N ARG A 471 9.23 -12.27 24.06
CA ARG A 471 9.23 -13.67 23.58
C ARG A 471 7.88 -14.05 22.98
N ALA A 472 7.87 -15.11 22.17
CA ALA A 472 6.63 -15.79 21.86
C ALA A 472 6.06 -16.37 23.16
N PRO A 473 4.75 -16.26 23.42
CA PRO A 473 4.14 -16.85 24.60
C PRO A 473 4.16 -18.38 24.48
N GLU A 474 4.25 -19.07 25.62
CA GLU A 474 4.11 -20.52 25.67
C GLU A 474 2.70 -20.95 25.29
N ALA A 475 2.56 -22.08 24.61
CA ALA A 475 1.27 -22.62 24.23
C ALA A 475 0.39 -22.89 25.47
N GLY A 476 -0.86 -22.47 25.44
CA GLY A 476 -1.81 -22.66 26.55
C GLY A 476 -1.75 -21.62 27.66
N THR A 477 -0.84 -20.64 27.63
CA THR A 477 -0.75 -19.57 28.63
C THR A 477 -1.82 -18.50 28.53
N PHE A 478 -2.57 -18.46 27.44
CA PHE A 478 -3.65 -17.50 27.20
C PHE A 478 -4.76 -18.10 26.33
N THR A 479 -5.95 -17.52 26.42
CA THR A 479 -7.08 -17.79 25.51
C THR A 479 -7.39 -16.55 24.70
N TYR A 480 -7.96 -16.72 23.52
CA TYR A 480 -8.35 -15.59 22.66
C TYR A 480 -9.29 -14.61 23.38
N PRO A 481 -10.38 -15.04 24.07
CA PRO A 481 -11.25 -14.14 24.81
C PRO A 481 -10.51 -13.34 25.91
N ALA A 482 -9.56 -13.96 26.62
CA ALA A 482 -8.78 -13.28 27.66
C ALA A 482 -7.90 -12.16 27.07
N VAL A 483 -7.29 -12.41 25.91
CA VAL A 483 -6.48 -11.42 25.18
C VAL A 483 -7.35 -10.26 24.69
N ILE A 484 -8.52 -10.55 24.12
CA ILE A 484 -9.47 -9.51 23.70
C ILE A 484 -9.96 -8.70 24.91
N ALA A 485 -10.31 -9.35 26.02
CA ALA A 485 -10.72 -8.66 27.25
C ALA A 485 -9.62 -7.73 27.79
N ALA A 486 -8.35 -8.14 27.74
CA ALA A 486 -7.22 -7.27 28.10
C ALA A 486 -7.11 -6.06 27.16
N SER A 487 -7.22 -6.27 25.86
CA SER A 487 -7.20 -5.20 24.85
C SER A 487 -8.38 -4.23 25.02
N LEU A 488 -9.57 -4.72 25.36
CA LEU A 488 -10.76 -3.91 25.65
C LEU A 488 -10.57 -3.03 26.89
N ARG A 489 -10.11 -3.62 28.00
CA ARG A 489 -9.84 -2.85 29.23
C ARG A 489 -8.84 -1.73 28.95
N GLN A 490 -7.72 -2.03 28.32
CA GLN A 490 -6.72 -1.04 27.95
C GLN A 490 -7.32 0.08 27.10
N ALA A 491 -8.09 -0.26 26.06
CA ALA A 491 -8.71 0.74 25.17
C ALA A 491 -9.73 1.63 25.93
N ILE A 492 -10.51 1.09 26.86
CA ILE A 492 -11.46 1.84 27.68
C ILE A 492 -10.70 2.81 28.58
N THR A 493 -9.68 2.34 29.28
CA THR A 493 -8.84 3.18 30.17
C THR A 493 -8.23 4.35 29.40
N TRP A 494 -7.60 4.09 28.26
CA TRP A 494 -6.99 5.12 27.44
C TRP A 494 -7.99 6.15 26.92
N ARG A 495 -9.18 5.71 26.50
CA ARG A 495 -10.22 6.62 26.04
C ARG A 495 -10.75 7.52 27.17
N ALA A 496 -10.92 6.97 28.36
CA ALA A 496 -11.34 7.72 29.53
C ALA A 496 -10.29 8.77 29.91
N GLN A 497 -9.02 8.39 30.01
CA GLN A 497 -7.90 9.29 30.28
C GLN A 497 -7.80 10.41 29.25
N TYR A 498 -7.89 10.07 27.96
CA TYR A 498 -7.86 11.07 26.87
C TYR A 498 -9.05 12.02 26.91
N ALA A 499 -10.24 11.53 27.22
CA ALA A 499 -11.43 12.37 27.36
C ALA A 499 -11.31 13.36 28.52
N GLN A 500 -10.80 12.90 29.67
CA GLN A 500 -10.53 13.75 30.84
C GLN A 500 -9.47 14.82 30.52
N ALA A 501 -8.36 14.41 29.88
CA ALA A 501 -7.31 15.33 29.47
C ALA A 501 -7.84 16.43 28.53
N LYS A 502 -8.69 16.04 27.59
CA LYS A 502 -9.31 16.99 26.65
C LYS A 502 -10.24 17.98 27.32
N GLN A 503 -11.00 17.55 28.33
CA GLN A 503 -11.85 18.42 29.14
C GLN A 503 -11.00 19.39 29.97
N ALA A 504 -9.93 18.91 30.60
CA ALA A 504 -9.03 19.76 31.41
C ALA A 504 -8.35 20.86 30.59
N LEU A 505 -8.07 20.61 29.30
CA LEU A 505 -7.50 21.61 28.38
C LEU A 505 -8.53 22.59 27.78
N GLY A 506 -9.80 22.55 28.22
CA GLY A 506 -10.87 23.46 27.75
C GLY A 506 -11.26 23.26 26.27
N HIS A 507 -10.87 22.16 25.65
CA HIS A 507 -11.31 21.82 24.30
C HIS A 507 -12.69 21.14 24.39
N PRO A 508 -13.74 21.68 23.76
CA PRO A 508 -15.02 20.98 23.72
C PRO A 508 -14.82 19.58 23.06
N PRO A 509 -15.54 18.56 23.51
CA PRO A 509 -15.48 17.25 22.89
C PRO A 509 -15.79 17.43 21.40
N GLY A 510 -14.88 16.98 20.52
CA GLY A 510 -15.12 16.97 19.08
C GLY A 510 -16.41 16.20 18.80
N PRO A 511 -17.11 16.46 17.69
CA PRO A 511 -18.34 15.76 17.38
C PRO A 511 -18.07 14.25 17.51
N VAL A 512 -18.77 13.62 18.41
CA VAL A 512 -18.89 12.18 18.47
C VAL A 512 -19.51 11.82 17.12
N ASP A 513 -18.83 11.01 16.32
CA ASP A 513 -19.41 10.49 15.09
C ASP A 513 -20.76 9.85 15.45
N SER A 514 -21.83 10.59 15.19
CA SER A 514 -23.22 10.21 15.46
C SER A 514 -23.74 9.20 14.43
N GLN A 515 -22.94 8.22 14.09
CA GLN A 515 -23.33 7.06 13.26
C GLN A 515 -23.41 5.75 14.06
N SER A 516 -23.69 5.84 15.36
CA SER A 516 -24.20 4.70 16.12
C SER A 516 -25.58 5.03 16.68
N ALA A 517 -26.48 5.51 15.84
CA ALA A 517 -27.91 5.46 16.15
C ALA A 517 -28.36 4.01 15.88
N THR A 518 -28.61 3.27 16.93
CA THR A 518 -29.39 2.04 16.94
C THR A 518 -30.69 2.25 16.16
N PRO A 519 -31.07 1.37 15.23
CA PRO A 519 -32.42 1.42 14.67
C PRO A 519 -33.42 1.05 15.77
N THR A 520 -34.30 1.98 16.08
CA THR A 520 -35.50 1.72 16.88
C THR A 520 -36.39 0.75 16.09
N PRO A 521 -36.87 -0.35 16.67
CA PRO A 521 -37.81 -1.22 15.98
C PRO A 521 -39.13 -0.48 15.80
N ALA A 522 -39.54 -0.33 14.54
CA ALA A 522 -40.87 0.18 14.20
C ALA A 522 -41.92 -0.80 14.71
N ALA A 523 -42.77 -0.32 15.60
CA ALA A 523 -43.98 -1.04 16.02
C ALA A 523 -45.06 -0.89 14.95
N ALA A 524 -45.74 -2.04 14.69
CA ALA A 524 -46.99 -2.30 13.95
C ALA A 524 -46.92 -2.21 12.43
#